data_b9bfe053a1c958d814e2f67ac69ec261
#
_entry.id   b9bfe053a1c958d814e2f67ac69ec261
#
_cell.length_a   1.000
_cell.length_b   1.000
_cell.length_c   1.000
_cell.angle_alpha   90.00
_cell.angle_beta   90.00
_cell.angle_gamma   90.00
#
_symmetry.space_group_name_H-M   'P 1'
#
loop_
_entity.id
_entity.type
_entity.pdbx_description
1 polymer ?
#
loop_
_entity_poly.entity_id
_entity_poly.type
_entity_poly.pdbx_seq_one_letter_code
_entity_poly.pdbx_strand_id
1 'polypeptide(L)'
;MLSTVKNLFGEFMNAMIKKLLQGQAVEWRALGEVAKKISSGGTPKTGIPEYYNNGEIPWLRTQEVNFNDIYDTGVKIIEPGVKNSSARWIPANCVIIAMYGATVGRVGINKIPMTTNQACANIEVNEEIAEYRYVYYCLANQYEYIKSLGTGSQTNINAQIVKKLKIPIPPLSIQSQIVAILDTFDTLTQSISEGLPKEIKLRQKQYEYYREQLLNFKATI
;
A
#
# COMPACT_ATOMS: atom_id res chain seq x y z
N MET A 1 10.89 -2.56 -24.76
CA MET A 1 11.83 -2.96 -23.68
C MET A 1 11.13 -3.11 -22.31
N LEU A 2 10.38 -2.14 -21.79
CA LEU A 2 9.64 -2.25 -20.49
C LEU A 2 8.56 -3.35 -20.48
N SER A 3 7.84 -3.60 -21.59
CA SER A 3 6.84 -4.66 -21.69
C SER A 3 7.46 -6.06 -21.63
N THR A 4 8.61 -6.24 -22.24
CA THR A 4 9.35 -7.51 -22.27
C THR A 4 9.90 -7.85 -20.88
N VAL A 5 10.41 -6.86 -20.14
CA VAL A 5 10.89 -7.04 -18.76
C VAL A 5 9.74 -7.39 -17.81
N LYS A 6 8.57 -6.74 -17.95
CA LYS A 6 7.37 -7.07 -17.17
C LYS A 6 6.88 -8.50 -17.42
N ASN A 7 6.90 -8.94 -18.69
CA ASN A 7 6.50 -10.31 -19.03
C ASN A 7 7.48 -11.34 -18.49
N LEU A 8 8.79 -11.12 -18.62
CA LEU A 8 9.84 -12.03 -18.10
C LEU A 8 9.77 -12.14 -16.57
N PHE A 9 9.52 -11.00 -15.89
CA PHE A 9 9.34 -10.98 -14.43
C PHE A 9 8.07 -11.74 -14.00
N GLY A 10 6.96 -11.57 -14.72
CA GLY A 10 5.71 -12.30 -14.48
C GLY A 10 5.88 -13.81 -14.66
N GLU A 11 6.58 -14.25 -15.70
CA GLU A 11 6.88 -15.67 -15.93
C GLU A 11 7.78 -16.26 -14.85
N PHE A 12 8.82 -15.53 -14.44
CA PHE A 12 9.70 -15.94 -13.35
C PHE A 12 8.94 -16.08 -12.03
N MET A 13 8.08 -15.10 -11.68
CA MET A 13 7.26 -15.15 -10.48
C MET A 13 6.27 -16.33 -10.51
N ASN A 14 5.63 -16.58 -11.65
CA ASN A 14 4.73 -17.72 -11.80
C ASN A 14 5.44 -19.05 -11.66
N ALA A 15 6.65 -19.21 -12.23
CA ALA A 15 7.48 -20.40 -12.08
C ALA A 15 7.89 -20.62 -10.62
N MET A 16 8.27 -19.56 -9.94
CA MET A 16 8.65 -19.58 -8.52
C MET A 16 7.46 -19.97 -7.62
N ILE A 17 6.29 -19.40 -7.83
CA ILE A 17 5.06 -19.76 -7.09
C ILE A 17 4.72 -21.22 -7.33
N LYS A 18 4.76 -21.72 -8.57
CA LYS A 18 4.56 -23.14 -8.88
C LYS A 18 5.56 -24.04 -8.15
N LYS A 19 6.82 -23.64 -8.07
CA LYS A 19 7.87 -24.37 -7.33
C LYS A 19 7.60 -24.37 -5.83
N LEU A 20 7.17 -23.24 -5.27
CA LEU A 20 6.83 -23.12 -3.84
C LEU A 20 5.60 -23.99 -3.48
N LEU A 21 4.59 -24.00 -4.32
CA LEU A 21 3.36 -24.75 -4.08
C LEU A 21 3.55 -26.26 -4.28
N GLN A 22 4.57 -26.71 -4.99
CA GLN A 22 4.87 -28.13 -5.23
C GLN A 22 3.64 -28.94 -5.71
N GLY A 23 2.76 -28.31 -6.47
CA GLY A 23 1.51 -28.94 -6.95
C GLY A 23 0.35 -28.96 -5.94
N GLN A 24 0.50 -28.35 -4.77
CA GLN A 24 -0.60 -28.24 -3.81
C GLN A 24 -1.69 -27.33 -4.37
N ALA A 25 -2.95 -27.76 -4.21
CA ALA A 25 -4.11 -26.94 -4.54
C ALA A 25 -4.22 -25.77 -3.55
N VAL A 26 -4.48 -24.56 -4.06
CA VAL A 26 -4.67 -23.35 -3.25
C VAL A 26 -6.16 -23.01 -3.23
N GLU A 27 -6.71 -22.94 -2.04
CA GLU A 27 -8.09 -22.52 -1.83
C GLU A 27 -8.23 -21.00 -1.97
N TRP A 28 -9.27 -20.54 -2.65
CA TRP A 28 -9.62 -19.14 -2.75
C TRP A 28 -10.69 -18.79 -1.73
N ARG A 29 -10.37 -17.94 -0.76
CA ARG A 29 -11.30 -17.51 0.30
C ARG A 29 -11.65 -16.03 0.18
N ALA A 30 -12.87 -15.69 0.59
CA ALA A 30 -13.31 -14.32 0.68
C ALA A 30 -12.60 -13.60 1.86
N LEU A 31 -12.29 -12.31 1.71
CA LEU A 31 -11.67 -11.52 2.78
C LEU A 31 -12.48 -11.54 4.09
N GLY A 32 -13.82 -11.62 3.98
CA GLY A 32 -14.69 -11.77 5.16
C GLY A 32 -14.46 -13.04 5.97
N GLU A 33 -13.89 -14.10 5.35
CA GLU A 33 -13.54 -15.37 5.99
C GLU A 33 -12.10 -15.38 6.51
N VAL A 34 -11.24 -14.53 5.94
CA VAL A 34 -9.82 -14.41 6.29
C VAL A 34 -9.57 -13.37 7.39
N ALA A 35 -10.50 -12.43 7.56
CA ALA A 35 -10.38 -11.36 8.54
C ALA A 35 -11.03 -11.71 9.88
N LYS A 36 -10.39 -11.34 10.99
CA LYS A 36 -11.05 -11.27 12.31
C LYS A 36 -12.18 -10.24 12.29
N LYS A 37 -11.91 -9.10 11.61
CA LYS A 37 -12.85 -7.99 11.52
C LYS A 37 -12.59 -7.16 10.28
N ILE A 38 -13.66 -6.74 9.60
CA ILE A 38 -13.62 -5.69 8.57
C ILE A 38 -14.53 -4.57 9.02
N SER A 39 -13.96 -3.39 9.18
CA SER A 39 -14.67 -2.19 9.65
C SER A 39 -14.34 -0.98 8.79
N SER A 40 -15.15 0.06 8.88
CA SER A 40 -14.80 1.40 8.40
C SER A 40 -14.72 2.36 9.57
N GLY A 41 -14.01 3.46 9.39
CA GLY A 41 -13.93 4.53 10.36
C GLY A 41 -15.08 5.53 10.24
N GLY A 42 -14.82 6.73 10.70
CA GLY A 42 -15.77 7.84 10.64
C GLY A 42 -15.07 9.19 10.57
N THR A 43 -15.82 10.20 10.21
CA THR A 43 -15.34 11.60 10.15
C THR A 43 -15.97 12.39 11.29
N PRO A 44 -15.17 12.94 12.22
CA PRO A 44 -15.66 13.93 13.17
C PRO A 44 -16.30 15.12 12.42
N LYS A 45 -17.28 15.75 13.03
CA LYS A 45 -18.00 16.85 12.40
C LYS A 45 -17.04 17.97 12.00
N THR A 46 -16.89 18.19 10.68
CA THR A 46 -15.90 19.13 10.11
C THR A 46 -16.15 20.58 10.47
N GLY A 47 -17.41 20.94 10.82
CA GLY A 47 -17.76 22.29 11.30
C GLY A 47 -17.38 22.55 12.77
N ILE A 48 -16.66 21.65 13.44
CA ILE A 48 -16.14 21.81 14.81
C ILE A 48 -14.62 21.74 14.74
N PRO A 49 -13.93 22.88 14.52
CA PRO A 49 -12.46 22.91 14.37
C PRO A 49 -11.73 22.33 15.59
N GLU A 50 -12.33 22.42 16.77
CA GLU A 50 -11.78 21.90 18.03
C GLU A 50 -11.51 20.39 17.97
N TYR A 51 -12.24 19.63 17.16
CA TYR A 51 -12.00 18.19 17.01
C TYR A 51 -10.69 17.87 16.29
N TYR A 52 -10.11 18.86 15.61
CA TYR A 52 -8.89 18.72 14.79
C TYR A 52 -7.72 19.54 15.34
N ASN A 53 -8.01 20.66 16.01
CA ASN A 53 -6.98 21.54 16.54
C ASN A 53 -6.19 20.85 17.66
N ASN A 54 -4.84 20.88 17.54
CA ASN A 54 -3.93 20.22 18.48
C ASN A 54 -4.20 18.72 18.63
N GLY A 55 -4.73 18.06 17.58
CA GLY A 55 -4.95 16.62 17.58
C GLY A 55 -3.66 15.83 17.72
N GLU A 56 -3.70 14.77 18.51
CA GLU A 56 -2.59 13.83 18.68
C GLU A 56 -2.94 12.43 18.15
N ILE A 57 -4.23 12.14 17.97
CA ILE A 57 -4.73 10.84 17.51
C ILE A 57 -4.65 10.79 15.99
N PRO A 58 -3.83 9.90 15.40
CA PRO A 58 -3.73 9.74 13.96
C PRO A 58 -5.10 9.38 13.35
N TRP A 59 -5.51 10.14 12.32
CA TRP A 59 -6.77 9.95 11.61
C TRP A 59 -6.53 9.86 10.12
N LEU A 60 -6.48 8.62 9.62
CA LEU A 60 -6.14 8.30 8.24
C LEU A 60 -7.28 8.62 7.28
N ARG A 61 -6.95 9.28 6.20
CA ARG A 61 -7.84 9.54 5.06
C ARG A 61 -7.38 8.78 3.83
N THR A 62 -8.31 8.49 2.93
CA THR A 62 -8.03 7.67 1.72
C THR A 62 -6.91 8.19 0.84
N GLN A 63 -6.70 9.51 0.78
CA GLN A 63 -5.62 10.09 -0.03
C GLN A 63 -4.22 9.74 0.44
N GLU A 64 -4.08 9.28 1.68
CA GLU A 64 -2.81 8.85 2.29
C GLU A 64 -2.54 7.36 2.06
N VAL A 65 -3.54 6.61 1.55
CA VAL A 65 -3.41 5.20 1.19
C VAL A 65 -2.84 5.09 -0.24
N ASN A 66 -1.59 4.66 -0.36
CA ASN A 66 -0.88 4.63 -1.63
C ASN A 66 0.15 3.50 -1.74
N PHE A 67 -0.25 2.26 -1.53
CA PHE A 67 0.63 1.07 -1.57
C PHE A 67 1.84 1.22 -0.63
N ASN A 68 1.60 1.67 0.58
CA ASN A 68 2.63 2.05 1.55
C ASN A 68 2.34 1.53 2.96
N ASP A 69 3.40 1.39 3.73
CA ASP A 69 3.32 1.30 5.18
C ASP A 69 3.06 2.72 5.75
N ILE A 70 2.09 2.84 6.67
CA ILE A 70 1.60 4.12 7.21
C ILE A 70 2.00 4.22 8.68
N TYR A 71 2.93 5.12 8.99
CA TYR A 71 3.49 5.31 10.34
C TYR A 71 2.93 6.54 11.04
N ASP A 72 2.29 7.46 10.32
CA ASP A 72 1.63 8.65 10.83
C ASP A 72 0.60 9.15 9.83
N THR A 73 -0.19 10.18 10.18
CA THR A 73 -1.20 10.78 9.32
C THR A 73 -1.05 12.29 9.26
N GLY A 74 -1.34 12.86 8.10
CA GLY A 74 -1.27 14.32 7.89
C GLY A 74 -2.33 15.10 8.66
N VAL A 75 -3.41 14.45 9.11
CA VAL A 75 -4.42 15.03 9.98
C VAL A 75 -4.56 14.19 11.23
N LYS A 76 -4.64 14.86 12.37
CA LYS A 76 -4.89 14.23 13.66
C LYS A 76 -6.15 14.80 14.28
N ILE A 77 -6.78 14.04 15.16
CA ILE A 77 -7.98 14.42 15.88
C ILE A 77 -7.78 14.29 17.39
N ILE A 78 -8.66 14.88 18.17
CA ILE A 78 -8.65 14.75 19.62
C ILE A 78 -9.66 13.71 20.09
N GLU A 79 -9.53 13.26 21.33
CA GLU A 79 -10.43 12.26 21.93
C GLU A 79 -11.93 12.62 21.84
N PRO A 80 -12.36 13.88 22.10
CA PRO A 80 -13.75 14.29 21.85
C PRO A 80 -14.19 14.10 20.39
N GLY A 81 -13.30 14.28 19.39
CA GLY A 81 -13.59 14.02 17.99
C GLY A 81 -13.87 12.54 17.72
N VAL A 82 -13.11 11.64 18.37
CA VAL A 82 -13.36 10.19 18.31
C VAL A 82 -14.71 9.86 18.95
N LYS A 83 -14.94 10.30 20.19
CA LYS A 83 -16.15 9.97 20.96
C LYS A 83 -17.45 10.47 20.33
N ASN A 84 -17.40 11.63 19.68
CA ASN A 84 -18.59 12.26 19.08
C ASN A 84 -18.72 11.95 17.57
N SER A 85 -18.09 10.89 17.10
CA SER A 85 -18.17 10.46 15.70
C SER A 85 -18.20 8.93 15.59
N SER A 86 -18.21 8.42 14.36
CA SER A 86 -18.04 7.00 14.07
C SER A 86 -16.56 6.62 13.88
N ALA A 87 -15.62 7.54 14.13
CA ALA A 87 -14.19 7.22 14.12
C ALA A 87 -13.90 6.19 15.22
N ARG A 88 -13.10 5.19 14.87
CA ARG A 88 -12.78 4.07 15.79
C ARG A 88 -11.31 3.72 15.68
N TRP A 89 -10.72 3.37 16.79
CA TRP A 89 -9.38 2.81 16.82
C TRP A 89 -9.32 1.46 16.10
N ILE A 90 -8.29 1.31 15.30
CA ILE A 90 -7.86 0.04 14.72
C ILE A 90 -6.47 -0.30 15.25
N PRO A 91 -6.16 -1.59 15.48
CA PRO A 91 -4.82 -2.00 15.89
C PRO A 91 -3.82 -1.77 14.76
N ALA A 92 -2.53 -1.83 15.07
CA ALA A 92 -1.48 -1.88 14.06
C ALA A 92 -1.61 -3.13 13.18
N ASN A 93 -1.03 -3.07 11.97
CA ASN A 93 -1.00 -4.16 10.99
C ASN A 93 -2.37 -4.55 10.38
N CYS A 94 -3.35 -3.65 10.42
CA CYS A 94 -4.52 -3.81 9.55
C CYS A 94 -4.14 -3.51 8.09
N VAL A 95 -4.71 -4.26 7.16
CA VAL A 95 -4.67 -3.91 5.73
C VAL A 95 -5.83 -2.97 5.44
N ILE A 96 -5.52 -1.82 4.85
CA ILE A 96 -6.49 -0.74 4.62
C ILE A 96 -6.72 -0.60 3.12
N ILE A 97 -7.99 -0.60 2.70
CA ILE A 97 -8.40 -0.33 1.31
C ILE A 97 -9.11 1.01 1.25
N ALA A 98 -8.67 1.89 0.36
CA ALA A 98 -9.39 3.10 0.01
C ALA A 98 -10.66 2.75 -0.79
N MET A 99 -11.83 3.14 -0.30
CA MET A 99 -13.12 2.79 -0.92
C MET A 99 -13.67 3.89 -1.82
N TYR A 100 -13.25 5.15 -1.64
CA TYR A 100 -13.83 6.32 -2.33
C TYR A 100 -12.76 7.22 -2.94
N GLY A 101 -13.14 7.94 -3.99
CA GLY A 101 -12.35 9.00 -4.61
C GLY A 101 -11.24 8.50 -5.52
N ALA A 102 -10.26 9.36 -5.79
CA ALA A 102 -9.17 9.11 -6.74
C ALA A 102 -8.23 7.94 -6.34
N THR A 103 -8.27 7.53 -5.08
CA THR A 103 -7.43 6.46 -4.53
C THR A 103 -8.17 5.12 -4.38
N VAL A 104 -9.41 5.02 -4.87
CA VAL A 104 -10.22 3.81 -4.76
C VAL A 104 -9.43 2.57 -5.22
N GLY A 105 -9.51 1.50 -4.41
CA GLY A 105 -8.78 0.25 -4.66
C GLY A 105 -7.32 0.25 -4.21
N ARG A 106 -6.72 1.41 -3.87
CA ARG A 106 -5.37 1.43 -3.30
C ARG A 106 -5.37 0.83 -1.90
N VAL A 107 -4.26 0.21 -1.57
CA VAL A 107 -4.07 -0.48 -0.28
C VAL A 107 -2.88 0.09 0.49
N GLY A 108 -2.91 -0.05 1.81
CA GLY A 108 -1.83 0.31 2.72
C GLY A 108 -1.87 -0.52 3.98
N ILE A 109 -0.85 -0.44 4.80
CA ILE A 109 -0.77 -1.11 6.12
C ILE A 109 -0.49 -0.04 7.17
N ASN A 110 -1.35 0.09 8.19
CA ASN A 110 -1.01 0.94 9.33
C ASN A 110 -0.01 0.25 10.24
N LYS A 111 1.10 0.90 10.53
CA LYS A 111 2.17 0.36 11.38
C LYS A 111 2.03 0.76 12.86
N ILE A 112 1.10 1.65 13.15
CA ILE A 112 0.73 2.09 14.50
C ILE A 112 -0.79 1.98 14.67
N PRO A 113 -1.32 1.85 15.90
CA PRO A 113 -2.73 2.03 16.14
C PRO A 113 -3.18 3.43 15.69
N MET A 114 -4.32 3.52 15.00
CA MET A 114 -4.84 4.79 14.50
C MET A 114 -6.36 4.75 14.34
N THR A 115 -6.93 5.89 13.99
CA THR A 115 -8.32 5.99 13.53
C THR A 115 -8.37 6.24 12.03
N THR A 116 -9.49 5.99 11.37
CA THR A 116 -9.64 6.20 9.93
C THR A 116 -10.95 6.91 9.61
N ASN A 117 -11.05 7.51 8.43
CA ASN A 117 -12.32 8.03 7.95
C ASN A 117 -13.24 6.88 7.45
N GLN A 118 -14.50 7.19 7.15
CA GLN A 118 -15.49 6.21 6.67
C GLN A 118 -15.19 5.65 5.27
N ALA A 119 -14.30 6.28 4.53
CA ALA A 119 -13.91 5.85 3.19
C ALA A 119 -12.75 4.83 3.18
N CYS A 120 -12.23 4.46 4.34
CA CYS A 120 -11.26 3.39 4.53
C CYS A 120 -11.96 2.12 5.00
N ALA A 121 -11.74 1.00 4.31
CA ALA A 121 -12.04 -0.32 4.83
C ALA A 121 -10.80 -0.87 5.54
N ASN A 122 -10.95 -1.16 6.83
CA ASN A 122 -9.86 -1.62 7.70
C ASN A 122 -10.04 -3.13 7.94
N ILE A 123 -9.07 -3.92 7.52
CA ILE A 123 -9.08 -5.38 7.56
C ILE A 123 -8.08 -5.82 8.64
N GLU A 124 -8.60 -6.26 9.77
CA GLU A 124 -7.84 -6.96 10.79
C GLU A 124 -7.77 -8.44 10.41
N VAL A 125 -6.62 -8.89 9.92
CA VAL A 125 -6.43 -10.24 9.40
C VAL A 125 -6.41 -11.26 10.54
N ASN A 126 -6.99 -12.43 10.31
CA ASN A 126 -6.83 -13.57 11.22
C ASN A 126 -5.48 -14.25 10.95
N GLU A 127 -4.52 -14.05 11.85
CA GLU A 127 -3.15 -14.55 11.72
C GLU A 127 -3.04 -16.08 11.72
N GLU A 128 -4.08 -16.80 12.18
CA GLU A 128 -4.15 -18.25 12.07
C GLU A 128 -4.44 -18.72 10.63
N ILE A 129 -4.97 -17.82 9.77
CA ILE A 129 -5.34 -18.11 8.39
C ILE A 129 -4.38 -17.48 7.41
N ALA A 130 -4.01 -16.21 7.63
CA ALA A 130 -3.19 -15.47 6.69
C ALA A 130 -2.29 -14.43 7.38
N GLU A 131 -1.13 -14.20 6.81
CA GLU A 131 -0.23 -13.12 7.17
C GLU A 131 -0.73 -11.80 6.57
N TYR A 132 -0.80 -10.71 7.36
CA TYR A 132 -1.35 -9.43 6.90
C TYR A 132 -0.58 -8.83 5.70
N ARG A 133 0.76 -9.00 5.62
CA ARG A 133 1.55 -8.56 4.45
C ARG A 133 1.25 -9.38 3.22
N TYR A 134 1.00 -10.68 3.37
CA TYR A 134 0.55 -11.51 2.27
C TYR A 134 -0.80 -11.04 1.71
N VAL A 135 -1.76 -10.76 2.60
CA VAL A 135 -3.06 -10.19 2.22
C VAL A 135 -2.89 -8.86 1.50
N TYR A 136 -2.02 -7.98 2.01
CA TYR A 136 -1.68 -6.72 1.35
C TYR A 136 -1.18 -6.93 -0.08
N TYR A 137 -0.23 -7.83 -0.30
CA TYR A 137 0.30 -8.11 -1.64
C TYR A 137 -0.76 -8.70 -2.58
N CYS A 138 -1.61 -9.59 -2.08
CA CYS A 138 -2.73 -10.12 -2.86
C CYS A 138 -3.68 -9.01 -3.34
N LEU A 139 -4.01 -8.07 -2.47
CA LEU A 139 -4.91 -6.96 -2.79
C LEU A 139 -4.24 -5.91 -3.68
N ALA A 140 -2.97 -5.61 -3.44
CA ALA A 140 -2.19 -4.73 -4.31
C ALA A 140 -2.12 -5.28 -5.76
N ASN A 141 -1.92 -6.59 -5.90
CA ASN A 141 -1.93 -7.26 -7.20
C ASN A 141 -3.31 -7.23 -7.89
N GLN A 142 -4.39 -7.14 -7.13
CA GLN A 142 -5.76 -7.06 -7.64
C GLN A 142 -6.27 -5.62 -7.82
N TYR A 143 -5.41 -4.61 -7.72
CA TYR A 143 -5.79 -3.18 -7.74
C TYR A 143 -6.74 -2.83 -8.88
N GLU A 144 -6.39 -3.17 -10.13
CA GLU A 144 -7.21 -2.83 -11.31
C GLU A 144 -8.57 -3.55 -11.27
N TYR A 145 -8.60 -4.79 -10.81
CA TYR A 145 -9.85 -5.54 -10.62
C TYR A 145 -10.71 -4.89 -9.53
N ILE A 146 -10.14 -4.58 -8.36
CA ILE A 146 -10.87 -3.93 -7.26
C ILE A 146 -11.45 -2.59 -7.72
N LYS A 147 -10.67 -1.79 -8.44
CA LYS A 147 -11.10 -0.53 -9.00
C LYS A 147 -12.24 -0.70 -10.00
N SER A 148 -12.22 -1.75 -10.82
CA SER A 148 -13.28 -2.05 -11.80
C SER A 148 -14.61 -2.45 -11.17
N LEU A 149 -14.62 -2.89 -9.91
CA LEU A 149 -15.84 -3.22 -9.16
C LEU A 149 -16.61 -1.98 -8.68
N GLY A 150 -16.00 -0.81 -8.78
CA GLY A 150 -16.65 0.45 -8.41
C GLY A 150 -17.80 0.79 -9.34
N THR A 151 -18.86 1.36 -8.76
CA THR A 151 -20.08 1.77 -9.46
C THR A 151 -20.30 3.27 -9.34
N GLY A 152 -21.02 3.83 -10.32
CA GLY A 152 -21.38 5.25 -10.35
C GLY A 152 -20.31 6.16 -10.96
N SER A 153 -20.59 7.44 -11.07
CA SER A 153 -19.73 8.45 -11.69
C SER A 153 -18.38 8.65 -10.98
N GLN A 154 -18.26 8.23 -9.72
CA GLN A 154 -17.06 8.36 -8.89
C GLN A 154 -16.33 7.04 -8.64
N THR A 155 -16.74 5.94 -9.27
CA THR A 155 -16.07 4.61 -9.15
C THR A 155 -15.86 4.18 -7.69
N ASN A 156 -16.87 4.33 -6.82
CA ASN A 156 -16.75 3.98 -5.41
C ASN A 156 -17.06 2.49 -5.18
N ILE A 157 -16.33 1.87 -4.24
CA ILE A 157 -16.64 0.53 -3.72
C ILE A 157 -17.17 0.66 -2.28
N ASN A 158 -17.64 -0.43 -1.69
CA ASN A 158 -18.17 -0.46 -0.33
C ASN A 158 -17.64 -1.69 0.45
N ALA A 159 -17.89 -1.70 1.76
CA ALA A 159 -17.42 -2.76 2.63
C ALA A 159 -17.96 -4.15 2.25
N GLN A 160 -19.14 -4.26 1.62
CA GLN A 160 -19.67 -5.53 1.17
C GLN A 160 -18.90 -6.08 -0.04
N ILE A 161 -18.48 -5.21 -0.95
CA ILE A 161 -17.59 -5.56 -2.06
C ILE A 161 -16.27 -6.03 -1.49
N VAL A 162 -15.68 -5.27 -0.55
CA VAL A 162 -14.41 -5.64 0.10
C VAL A 162 -14.48 -7.01 0.77
N LYS A 163 -15.54 -7.31 1.52
CA LYS A 163 -15.75 -8.62 2.16
C LYS A 163 -15.78 -9.78 1.18
N LYS A 164 -16.26 -9.55 -0.04
CA LYS A 164 -16.42 -10.59 -1.09
C LYS A 164 -15.16 -10.75 -1.96
N LEU A 165 -14.16 -9.89 -1.85
CA LEU A 165 -12.91 -10.06 -2.58
C LEU A 165 -12.27 -11.38 -2.19
N LYS A 166 -11.89 -12.17 -3.19
CA LYS A 166 -11.24 -13.46 -2.98
C LYS A 166 -9.75 -13.36 -3.14
N ILE A 167 -9.02 -14.01 -2.25
CA ILE A 167 -7.57 -14.16 -2.32
C ILE A 167 -7.19 -15.64 -2.18
N PRO A 168 -6.08 -16.09 -2.79
CA PRO A 168 -5.57 -17.44 -2.61
C PRO A 168 -4.97 -17.60 -1.21
N ILE A 169 -5.25 -18.71 -0.54
CA ILE A 169 -4.75 -18.99 0.82
C ILE A 169 -3.91 -20.29 0.79
N PRO A 170 -2.62 -20.19 0.43
CA PRO A 170 -1.68 -21.29 0.64
C PRO A 170 -1.33 -21.43 2.12
N PRO A 171 -0.65 -22.52 2.54
CA PRO A 171 -0.13 -22.67 3.90
C PRO A 171 0.68 -21.44 4.37
N LEU A 172 0.61 -21.10 5.67
CA LEU A 172 1.29 -19.92 6.23
C LEU A 172 2.78 -19.88 5.94
N SER A 173 3.46 -21.04 5.94
CA SER A 173 4.88 -21.14 5.59
C SER A 173 5.18 -20.70 4.15
N ILE A 174 4.25 -20.92 3.23
CA ILE A 174 4.35 -20.47 1.83
C ILE A 174 4.04 -18.97 1.73
N GLN A 175 3.05 -18.49 2.48
CA GLN A 175 2.74 -17.05 2.54
C GLN A 175 3.98 -16.26 3.01
N SER A 176 4.63 -16.67 4.11
CA SER A 176 5.84 -16.02 4.62
C SER A 176 7.00 -16.03 3.61
N GLN A 177 7.19 -17.12 2.86
CA GLN A 177 8.21 -17.16 1.80
C GLN A 177 7.89 -16.17 0.66
N ILE A 178 6.62 -16.08 0.24
CA ILE A 178 6.17 -15.12 -0.78
C ILE A 178 6.40 -13.69 -0.29
N VAL A 179 6.04 -13.39 0.97
CA VAL A 179 6.25 -12.07 1.58
C VAL A 179 7.73 -11.70 1.60
N ALA A 180 8.61 -12.59 2.07
CA ALA A 180 10.06 -12.33 2.11
C ALA A 180 10.64 -12.00 0.73
N ILE A 181 10.18 -12.69 -0.31
CA ILE A 181 10.61 -12.42 -1.69
C ILE A 181 10.11 -11.06 -2.15
N LEU A 182 8.82 -10.74 -1.95
CA LEU A 182 8.24 -9.47 -2.40
C LEU A 182 8.81 -8.27 -1.63
N ASP A 183 9.04 -8.40 -0.32
CA ASP A 183 9.70 -7.38 0.49
C ASP A 183 11.13 -7.08 0.01
N THR A 184 11.85 -8.12 -0.43
CA THR A 184 13.19 -7.95 -1.03
C THR A 184 13.11 -7.13 -2.33
N PHE A 185 12.13 -7.41 -3.20
CA PHE A 185 11.94 -6.65 -4.43
C PHE A 185 11.51 -5.20 -4.16
N ASP A 186 10.63 -4.96 -3.21
CA ASP A 186 10.22 -3.60 -2.83
C ASP A 186 11.44 -2.79 -2.34
N THR A 187 12.27 -3.37 -1.48
CA THR A 187 13.50 -2.74 -0.99
C THR A 187 14.48 -2.42 -2.13
N LEU A 188 14.70 -3.37 -3.05
CA LEU A 188 15.57 -3.17 -4.21
C LEU A 188 15.02 -2.07 -5.13
N THR A 189 13.71 -2.06 -5.38
CA THR A 189 13.08 -1.07 -6.26
C THR A 189 13.16 0.33 -5.66
N GLN A 190 12.96 0.47 -4.36
CA GLN A 190 13.10 1.75 -3.66
C GLN A 190 14.55 2.25 -3.70
N SER A 191 15.53 1.39 -3.41
CA SER A 191 16.96 1.76 -3.46
C SER A 191 17.42 2.17 -4.86
N ILE A 192 16.93 1.52 -5.91
CA ILE A 192 17.19 1.91 -7.31
C ILE A 192 16.55 3.26 -7.62
N SER A 193 15.30 3.47 -7.20
CA SER A 193 14.58 4.73 -7.45
C SER A 193 15.19 5.93 -6.74
N GLU A 194 15.81 5.74 -5.58
CA GLU A 194 16.50 6.79 -4.83
C GLU A 194 17.96 6.98 -5.25
N GLY A 195 18.67 5.90 -5.55
CA GLY A 195 20.10 5.91 -5.87
C GLY A 195 20.40 6.39 -7.29
N LEU A 196 19.69 5.87 -8.29
CA LEU A 196 19.92 6.19 -9.71
C LEU A 196 19.79 7.69 -10.05
N PRO A 197 18.78 8.43 -9.60
CA PRO A 197 18.70 9.86 -9.87
C PRO A 197 19.85 10.66 -9.26
N LYS A 198 20.34 10.27 -8.08
CA LYS A 198 21.52 10.90 -7.44
C LYS A 198 22.79 10.60 -8.23
N GLU A 199 22.98 9.34 -8.66
CA GLU A 199 24.11 8.93 -9.48
C GLU A 199 24.15 9.67 -10.82
N ILE A 200 23.02 9.74 -11.53
CA ILE A 200 22.91 10.49 -12.81
C ILE A 200 23.31 11.95 -12.61
N LYS A 201 22.79 12.60 -11.55
CA LYS A 201 23.11 14.01 -11.26
C LYS A 201 24.58 14.21 -10.90
N LEU A 202 25.21 13.25 -10.22
CA LEU A 202 26.63 13.30 -9.89
C LEU A 202 27.48 13.14 -11.15
N ARG A 203 27.16 12.20 -12.03
CA ARG A 203 27.85 11.96 -13.31
C ARG A 203 27.73 13.17 -14.23
N GLN A 204 26.59 13.82 -14.27
CA GLN A 204 26.38 15.04 -15.04
C GLN A 204 27.28 16.18 -14.56
N LYS A 205 27.41 16.39 -13.23
CA LYS A 205 28.35 17.37 -12.66
C LYS A 205 29.82 17.04 -12.99
N GLN A 206 30.19 15.75 -12.91
CA GLN A 206 31.53 15.32 -13.31
C GLN A 206 31.80 15.62 -14.79
N TYR A 207 30.86 15.33 -15.68
CA TYR A 207 30.96 15.63 -17.10
C TYR A 207 31.12 17.14 -17.36
N GLU A 208 30.32 17.99 -16.71
CA GLU A 208 30.41 19.45 -16.83
C GLU A 208 31.79 19.95 -16.39
N TYR A 209 32.28 19.48 -15.23
CA TYR A 209 33.62 19.83 -14.72
C TYR A 209 34.74 19.44 -15.71
N TYR A 210 34.77 18.21 -16.18
CA TYR A 210 35.80 17.77 -17.13
C TYR A 210 35.70 18.48 -18.49
N ARG A 211 34.50 18.77 -18.96
CA ARG A 211 34.28 19.55 -20.18
C ARG A 211 34.90 20.94 -20.06
N GLU A 212 34.68 21.63 -18.93
CA GLU A 212 35.27 22.95 -18.69
C GLU A 212 36.82 22.89 -18.64
N GLN A 213 37.38 21.88 -17.97
CA GLN A 213 38.84 21.70 -17.91
C GLN A 213 39.46 21.44 -19.28
N LEU A 214 38.80 20.62 -20.10
CA LEU A 214 39.29 20.21 -21.43
C LEU A 214 39.16 21.32 -22.50
N LEU A 215 38.18 22.20 -22.38
CA LEU A 215 37.88 23.22 -23.37
C LEU A 215 38.40 24.62 -22.97
N ASN A 216 38.96 24.79 -21.79
CA ASN A 216 39.46 26.05 -21.32
C ASN A 216 40.93 26.28 -21.80
N PHE A 217 41.09 26.37 -23.14
CA PHE A 217 42.39 26.73 -23.74
C PHE A 217 42.71 28.20 -23.49
N LYS A 218 43.77 28.49 -22.77
CA LYS A 218 44.36 29.84 -22.77
C LYS A 218 44.97 30.06 -24.14
N ALA A 219 44.49 31.06 -24.87
CA ALA A 219 45.15 31.53 -26.08
C ALA A 219 46.55 32.00 -25.69
N THR A 220 47.59 31.32 -26.14
CA THR A 220 48.97 31.80 -26.05
C THR A 220 49.08 32.85 -27.16
N ILE A 221 49.14 34.11 -26.78
CA ILE A 221 49.48 35.26 -27.66
C ILE A 221 51.01 35.31 -27.81
#